data_4f24d9f6be5caa5388964ae1660ca87c
#
_entry.id   4f24d9f6be5caa5388964ae1660ca87c
#
_cell.length_a   1.000
_cell.length_b   1.000
_cell.length_c   1.000
_cell.angle_alpha   90.00
_cell.angle_beta   90.00
_cell.angle_gamma   90.00
#
_symmetry.space_group_name_H-M   'P 1'
#
loop_
_entity.id
_entity.type
_entity.pdbx_description
1 polymer ?
#
loop_
_entity_poly.entity_id
_entity_poly.type
_entity_poly.pdbx_seq_one_letter_code
_entity_poly.pdbx_strand_id
1 'polypeptide(L)'
;MRLRKIAAFLMAALMALPLLACESENETNPATSSETFIPEEIVENTSAGESEHKEKEDIDRSDSAAGVPTSAPASEPQQETKVIETSKPQSKPMPKDTSAKRSDGLTENQYGKITDYLDSFYSSIGDFSVSVKPDLFASDSIEKLETTIWNSMIAVRERSLIDLHINYYNFSLRIVGIRTISPSKVEVEVWESCDQQYAGLSVLSREFDIEHHFTLELGDDSIWRISNHKSECNPFYVFKYDASSNSDAKIGTVLSNIEMRNAQYGGEIKEEPACDHPYNRAAAVEYARQWVNARNPNYKAYDALGGNCMNFASQALHAGGIRQTDGWFFESPKRFYRSWINVDGFTAYATSASPDKLLCDANANYYSGQPGDLILMGIDSPTNHATIICDVVKDGDGRTVDYLLCSNTSNLENFPASAYYYTNQRLVQIFGWNDVPAEKLP
;
A
#
# COMPACT_ATOMS: atom_id res chain seq x y z
N MET A 1 2.07 36.30 27.60
CA MET A 1 1.50 37.49 26.98
C MET A 1 2.62 38.28 26.31
N ARG A 2 2.70 38.28 25.05
CA ARG A 2 3.54 38.94 24.03
C ARG A 2 4.14 37.94 23.04
N LEU A 3 3.87 38.28 21.78
CA LEU A 3 4.37 37.77 20.50
C LEU A 3 3.55 36.66 19.82
N ARG A 4 2.43 37.07 19.25
CA ARG A 4 1.84 36.52 18.02
C ARG A 4 1.10 37.65 17.31
N LYS A 5 1.78 38.38 16.47
CA LYS A 5 1.29 39.27 15.39
C LYS A 5 2.52 39.54 14.52
N ILE A 6 2.57 38.97 13.36
CA ILE A 6 3.23 39.37 12.10
C ILE A 6 3.27 38.11 11.21
N ALA A 7 2.31 37.98 10.33
CA ALA A 7 2.37 37.32 9.03
C ALA A 7 0.96 37.26 8.41
N ALA A 8 0.43 38.41 8.12
CA ALA A 8 -0.78 38.58 7.28
C ALA A 8 -0.57 39.82 6.46
N PHE A 9 0.26 39.74 5.42
CA PHE A 9 0.34 40.68 4.30
C PHE A 9 1.34 40.12 3.30
N LEU A 10 0.85 39.43 2.28
CA LEU A 10 1.42 39.28 0.92
C LEU A 10 0.78 38.07 0.23
N MET A 11 -0.41 38.22 -0.32
CA MET A 11 -0.93 37.48 -1.47
C MET A 11 -2.26 38.12 -1.93
N ALA A 12 -2.11 39.26 -2.57
CA ALA A 12 -3.18 39.86 -3.34
C ALA A 12 -2.55 40.58 -4.52
N ALA A 13 -2.16 39.87 -5.55
CA ALA A 13 -1.92 40.35 -6.91
C ALA A 13 -1.47 39.17 -7.77
N LEU A 14 -2.41 38.57 -8.49
CA LEU A 14 -2.26 37.98 -9.84
C LEU A 14 -3.51 37.14 -10.18
N MET A 15 -4.58 37.79 -10.52
CA MET A 15 -5.67 37.22 -11.34
C MET A 15 -6.28 38.33 -12.18
N ALA A 16 -5.76 38.53 -13.36
CA ALA A 16 -6.41 39.18 -14.45
C ALA A 16 -5.71 38.80 -15.77
N LEU A 17 -6.28 37.86 -16.48
CA LEU A 17 -6.16 37.74 -17.93
C LEU A 17 -7.39 37.00 -18.48
N PRO A 18 -7.85 37.31 -19.69
CA PRO A 18 -9.25 37.32 -20.04
C PRO A 18 -9.74 36.04 -20.73
N LEU A 19 -11.03 35.78 -20.56
CA LEU A 19 -11.83 34.86 -21.37
C LEU A 19 -11.80 35.29 -22.85
N LEU A 20 -11.37 34.44 -23.73
CA LEU A 20 -11.68 34.45 -25.16
C LEU A 20 -12.70 33.34 -25.42
N ALA A 21 -13.90 33.79 -25.73
CA ALA A 21 -14.97 32.97 -26.25
C ALA A 21 -14.59 32.42 -27.63
N CYS A 22 -14.92 31.15 -27.87
CA CYS A 22 -15.09 30.63 -29.22
C CYS A 22 -16.41 29.88 -29.28
N GLU A 23 -17.38 30.51 -29.91
CA GLU A 23 -18.61 29.87 -30.40
C GLU A 23 -18.31 29.08 -31.65
N SER A 24 -18.96 27.91 -31.77
CA SER A 24 -19.50 27.28 -32.99
C SER A 24 -19.84 25.84 -32.63
N GLU A 25 -20.90 25.35 -32.82
CA GLU A 25 -21.99 25.17 -33.76
C GLU A 25 -22.60 23.79 -33.52
N ASN A 26 -23.89 23.74 -33.50
CA ASN A 26 -24.75 22.56 -33.47
C ASN A 26 -24.40 21.55 -34.55
N GLU A 27 -24.31 20.28 -34.19
CA GLU A 27 -24.82 19.24 -35.10
C GLU A 27 -25.48 18.08 -34.31
N THR A 28 -26.57 17.70 -34.81
CA THR A 28 -27.64 16.82 -34.49
C THR A 28 -27.22 15.39 -34.14
N ASN A 29 -27.96 14.86 -33.15
CA ASN A 29 -28.12 13.44 -32.80
C ASN A 29 -28.49 12.56 -34.00
N PRO A 30 -28.10 11.28 -34.05
CA PRO A 30 -29.14 10.28 -33.91
C PRO A 30 -28.79 9.05 -33.05
N ALA A 31 -29.77 8.73 -32.18
CA ALA A 31 -30.33 7.41 -31.95
C ALA A 31 -29.44 6.21 -31.59
N THR A 32 -29.62 5.78 -30.31
CA THR A 32 -29.86 4.38 -29.88
C THR A 32 -29.04 3.26 -30.50
N SER A 33 -28.11 2.74 -29.71
CA SER A 33 -27.95 1.30 -29.60
C SER A 33 -27.86 0.93 -28.11
N SER A 34 -28.87 0.23 -27.63
CA SER A 34 -28.88 -0.50 -26.38
C SER A 34 -27.87 -1.63 -26.52
N GLU A 35 -26.65 -1.43 -26.06
CA GLU A 35 -25.72 -2.52 -25.81
C GLU A 35 -26.13 -3.19 -24.52
N THR A 36 -26.75 -4.33 -24.67
CA THR A 36 -27.00 -5.31 -23.62
C THR A 36 -25.63 -5.74 -23.10
N PHE A 37 -25.29 -5.31 -21.90
CA PHE A 37 -24.09 -5.75 -21.20
C PHE A 37 -24.26 -7.26 -20.90
N ILE A 38 -23.50 -8.08 -21.61
CA ILE A 38 -23.33 -9.50 -21.29
C ILE A 38 -22.34 -9.54 -20.12
N PRO A 39 -22.65 -10.23 -19.00
CA PRO A 39 -21.66 -10.40 -17.92
C PRO A 39 -20.47 -11.19 -18.45
N GLU A 40 -19.29 -10.60 -18.44
CA GLU A 40 -18.06 -11.35 -18.69
C GLU A 40 -17.84 -12.31 -17.52
N GLU A 41 -18.07 -13.60 -17.77
CA GLU A 41 -17.54 -14.68 -16.95
C GLU A 41 -16.01 -14.54 -16.94
N ILE A 42 -15.44 -14.30 -15.76
CA ILE A 42 -13.98 -14.37 -15.59
C ILE A 42 -13.60 -15.86 -15.73
N VAL A 43 -13.17 -16.23 -16.93
CA VAL A 43 -12.57 -17.53 -17.20
C VAL A 43 -11.23 -17.58 -16.49
N GLU A 44 -11.10 -18.51 -15.54
CA GLU A 44 -9.82 -18.85 -14.92
C GLU A 44 -8.82 -19.25 -16.01
N ASN A 45 -7.80 -18.45 -16.22
CA ASN A 45 -6.63 -18.83 -17.00
C ASN A 45 -5.66 -19.58 -16.08
N THR A 46 -5.94 -20.84 -15.80
CA THR A 46 -5.01 -21.77 -15.18
C THR A 46 -4.09 -22.30 -16.25
N SER A 47 -2.96 -21.64 -16.48
CA SER A 47 -1.82 -22.26 -17.13
C SER A 47 -0.90 -22.87 -16.07
N ALA A 48 -1.24 -24.05 -15.59
CA ALA A 48 -0.30 -24.92 -14.91
C ALA A 48 0.61 -25.52 -15.98
N GLY A 49 1.84 -25.03 -16.08
CA GLY A 49 2.89 -25.65 -16.86
C GLY A 49 3.49 -26.79 -16.06
N GLU A 50 3.07 -28.00 -16.33
CA GLU A 50 3.79 -29.23 -15.97
C GLU A 50 5.07 -29.30 -16.80
N SER A 51 6.22 -29.26 -16.14
CA SER A 51 7.50 -29.62 -16.74
C SER A 51 7.75 -31.09 -16.58
N GLU A 52 7.48 -31.87 -17.61
CA GLU A 52 8.01 -33.23 -17.73
C GLU A 52 9.49 -33.21 -18.18
N HIS A 53 10.33 -33.79 -17.35
CA HIS A 53 11.66 -34.25 -17.71
C HIS A 53 11.59 -35.33 -18.81
N LYS A 54 12.35 -35.13 -19.88
CA LYS A 54 12.88 -36.23 -20.71
C LYS A 54 14.30 -35.94 -21.11
N GLU A 55 15.20 -36.74 -20.52
CA GLU A 55 16.52 -37.04 -21.04
C GLU A 55 16.41 -37.69 -22.42
N LYS A 56 17.37 -37.43 -23.33
CA LYS A 56 18.16 -38.35 -24.11
C LYS A 56 19.07 -37.64 -25.10
N GLU A 57 20.35 -37.87 -24.89
CA GLU A 57 21.34 -38.61 -25.69
C GLU A 57 21.80 -37.97 -27.02
N ASP A 58 23.11 -37.68 -26.97
CA ASP A 58 24.18 -37.89 -27.95
C ASP A 58 23.83 -37.95 -29.45
N ILE A 59 24.61 -37.23 -30.24
CA ILE A 59 25.37 -37.76 -31.37
C ILE A 59 26.45 -36.75 -31.83
N ASP A 60 27.66 -37.33 -31.85
CA ASP A 60 28.97 -37.00 -32.31
C ASP A 60 29.08 -36.77 -33.84
N ARG A 61 30.10 -36.00 -34.27
CA ARG A 61 30.98 -36.09 -35.45
C ARG A 61 31.34 -34.74 -36.05
N SER A 62 32.56 -34.39 -35.90
CA SER A 62 33.83 -34.72 -36.63
C SER A 62 34.10 -33.88 -37.87
N ASP A 63 35.36 -33.45 -37.90
CA ASP A 63 36.29 -33.22 -39.03
C ASP A 63 36.16 -31.91 -39.81
N SER A 64 37.19 -31.23 -40.17
CA SER A 64 38.62 -31.43 -40.50
C SER A 64 39.22 -30.06 -40.87
N ALA A 65 40.37 -29.76 -40.47
CA ALA A 65 41.73 -29.88 -41.06
C ALA A 65 42.22 -28.74 -41.97
N ALA A 66 43.49 -28.42 -41.71
CA ALA A 66 44.53 -27.86 -42.57
C ALA A 66 44.64 -26.33 -42.67
N GLY A 67 45.77 -25.72 -42.42
CA GLY A 67 47.09 -25.91 -42.86
C GLY A 67 48.08 -24.85 -42.36
N VAL A 68 49.28 -25.29 -42.09
CA VAL A 68 50.51 -24.54 -41.76
C VAL A 68 51.19 -24.20 -43.11
N PRO A 69 52.03 -23.16 -43.24
CA PRO A 69 53.42 -23.32 -42.86
C PRO A 69 54.24 -22.11 -42.32
N THR A 70 55.15 -22.46 -41.41
CA THR A 70 56.56 -22.08 -41.19
C THR A 70 57.13 -20.76 -41.73
N SER A 71 57.83 -20.04 -40.82
CA SER A 71 59.25 -19.66 -40.96
C SER A 71 59.80 -19.07 -39.64
N ALA A 72 60.86 -19.62 -39.12
CA ALA A 72 61.87 -19.07 -38.20
C ALA A 72 63.13 -18.71 -39.03
N PRO A 73 64.24 -18.18 -38.48
CA PRO A 73 64.58 -17.69 -37.14
C PRO A 73 65.36 -16.32 -37.14
N ALA A 74 65.57 -15.72 -36.00
CA ALA A 74 66.79 -14.97 -35.67
C ALA A 74 66.96 -14.74 -34.16
N SER A 75 68.16 -14.93 -33.72
CA SER A 75 68.80 -15.03 -32.42
C SER A 75 68.85 -13.77 -31.58
N GLU A 76 68.61 -13.96 -30.27
CA GLU A 76 69.21 -13.48 -28.99
C GLU A 76 69.76 -12.05 -28.88
N PRO A 77 69.65 -11.41 -27.66
CA PRO A 77 70.46 -11.89 -26.49
C PRO A 77 69.71 -11.90 -25.14
N GLN A 78 70.27 -12.75 -24.25
CA GLN A 78 69.91 -13.00 -22.86
C GLN A 78 69.99 -11.71 -22.01
N GLN A 79 68.89 -11.38 -21.30
CA GLN A 79 68.93 -10.56 -20.09
C GLN A 79 68.41 -11.35 -18.91
N GLU A 80 69.26 -11.45 -17.88
CA GLU A 80 68.95 -12.03 -16.58
C GLU A 80 67.70 -11.33 -15.99
N THR A 81 66.59 -12.08 -15.89
CA THR A 81 65.41 -11.64 -15.18
C THR A 81 65.53 -12.06 -13.71
N LYS A 82 65.74 -11.06 -12.87
CA LYS A 82 65.61 -11.17 -11.42
C LYS A 82 64.19 -11.62 -11.11
N VAL A 83 64.00 -12.81 -10.57
CA VAL A 83 62.71 -13.32 -10.09
C VAL A 83 62.35 -12.48 -8.85
N ILE A 84 61.42 -11.54 -9.03
CA ILE A 84 60.74 -10.93 -7.92
C ILE A 84 59.64 -11.94 -7.50
N GLU A 85 59.86 -12.56 -6.34
CA GLU A 85 58.77 -13.29 -5.68
C GLU A 85 57.64 -12.31 -5.38
N THR A 86 56.60 -12.36 -6.21
CA THR A 86 55.34 -11.72 -5.88
C THR A 86 54.68 -12.53 -4.76
N SER A 87 54.78 -12.02 -3.54
CA SER A 87 54.00 -12.49 -2.41
C SER A 87 52.50 -12.54 -2.83
N LYS A 88 51.90 -13.72 -2.81
CA LYS A 88 50.47 -13.90 -2.95
C LYS A 88 49.79 -12.93 -2.00
N PRO A 89 48.77 -12.14 -2.46
CA PRO A 89 48.01 -11.34 -1.54
C PRO A 89 47.38 -12.26 -0.50
N GLN A 90 47.73 -12.08 0.76
CA GLN A 90 47.04 -12.71 1.87
C GLN A 90 45.58 -12.30 1.80
N SER A 91 44.71 -13.24 1.52
CA SER A 91 43.27 -13.02 1.58
C SER A 91 42.94 -12.59 3.00
N LYS A 92 42.37 -11.36 3.15
CA LYS A 92 41.77 -10.93 4.41
C LYS A 92 40.84 -12.05 4.92
N PRO A 93 40.92 -12.40 6.23
CA PRO A 93 39.94 -13.35 6.77
C PRO A 93 38.52 -12.82 6.51
N MET A 94 37.64 -13.71 6.03
CA MET A 94 36.24 -13.34 5.83
C MET A 94 35.60 -12.94 7.16
N PRO A 95 34.82 -11.88 7.19
CA PRO A 95 34.07 -11.47 8.37
C PRO A 95 33.16 -12.61 8.82
N LYS A 96 33.00 -12.78 10.13
CA LYS A 96 32.15 -13.81 10.73
C LYS A 96 31.25 -13.20 11.76
N ASP A 97 29.97 -13.54 11.69
CA ASP A 97 29.06 -13.33 12.80
C ASP A 97 29.29 -14.40 13.86
N THR A 98 29.63 -13.99 15.08
CA THR A 98 29.89 -14.85 16.25
C THR A 98 28.74 -14.83 17.25
N SER A 99 27.64 -14.09 16.94
CA SER A 99 26.48 -14.05 17.82
C SER A 99 25.72 -15.38 17.87
N ALA A 100 24.95 -15.58 18.92
CA ALA A 100 24.15 -16.79 19.12
C ALA A 100 23.12 -16.96 17.99
N LYS A 101 22.88 -18.20 17.61
CA LYS A 101 21.83 -18.56 16.65
C LYS A 101 20.50 -18.72 17.41
N ARG A 102 19.47 -18.04 16.93
CA ARG A 102 18.11 -18.11 17.47
C ARG A 102 17.37 -19.37 16.98
N SER A 103 16.28 -19.70 17.64
CA SER A 103 15.42 -20.84 17.25
C SER A 103 14.72 -20.64 15.89
N ASP A 104 14.50 -19.38 15.46
CA ASP A 104 13.95 -19.03 14.14
C ASP A 104 14.96 -19.14 13.00
N GLY A 105 16.24 -19.37 13.33
CA GLY A 105 17.31 -19.58 12.36
C GLY A 105 18.19 -18.37 12.08
N LEU A 106 17.81 -17.18 12.51
CA LEU A 106 18.66 -15.97 12.47
C LEU A 106 19.70 -15.99 13.58
N THR A 107 20.77 -15.23 13.42
CA THR A 107 21.63 -14.86 14.54
C THR A 107 21.05 -13.68 15.31
N GLU A 108 21.45 -13.48 16.57
CA GLU A 108 20.98 -12.34 17.37
C GLU A 108 21.33 -11.00 16.71
N ASN A 109 22.49 -10.89 16.05
CA ASN A 109 22.87 -9.69 15.35
C ASN A 109 22.02 -9.42 14.10
N GLN A 110 21.64 -10.45 13.34
CA GLN A 110 20.73 -10.30 12.19
C GLN A 110 19.33 -9.88 12.62
N TYR A 111 18.79 -10.53 13.63
CA TYR A 111 17.48 -10.17 14.20
C TYR A 111 17.52 -8.76 14.79
N GLY A 112 18.59 -8.41 15.50
CA GLY A 112 18.81 -7.08 16.06
C GLY A 112 18.75 -5.98 15.00
N LYS A 113 19.27 -6.20 13.79
CA LYS A 113 19.19 -5.19 12.71
C LYS A 113 17.78 -4.97 12.20
N ILE A 114 16.96 -6.01 12.13
CA ILE A 114 15.54 -5.88 11.75
C ILE A 114 14.76 -5.11 12.82
N THR A 115 14.98 -5.44 14.11
CA THR A 115 14.34 -4.71 15.21
C THR A 115 14.83 -3.27 15.33
N ASP A 116 16.12 -3.01 15.09
CA ASP A 116 16.68 -1.65 15.05
C ASP A 116 16.07 -0.79 13.94
N TYR A 117 15.76 -1.42 12.78
CA TYR A 117 15.06 -0.74 11.69
C TYR A 117 13.64 -0.31 12.09
N LEU A 118 12.85 -1.25 12.59
CA LEU A 118 11.47 -0.97 12.97
C LEU A 118 11.38 0.03 14.14
N ASP A 119 12.29 -0.08 15.10
CA ASP A 119 12.36 0.87 16.21
C ASP A 119 12.76 2.28 15.74
N SER A 120 13.74 2.40 14.81
CA SER A 120 14.08 3.68 14.17
C SER A 120 12.92 4.23 13.33
N PHE A 121 12.18 3.36 12.64
CA PHE A 121 11.01 3.73 11.85
C PHE A 121 9.89 4.28 12.74
N TYR A 122 9.42 3.50 13.73
CA TYR A 122 8.31 3.91 14.59
C TYR A 122 8.65 5.13 15.46
N SER A 123 9.86 5.21 16.01
CA SER A 123 10.27 6.39 16.73
C SER A 123 10.34 7.62 15.83
N SER A 124 10.89 7.49 14.62
CA SER A 124 10.97 8.62 13.69
C SER A 124 9.61 9.17 13.28
N ILE A 125 8.68 8.28 12.85
CA ILE A 125 7.34 8.73 12.44
C ILE A 125 6.48 9.13 13.65
N GLY A 126 6.79 8.61 14.82
CA GLY A 126 6.11 8.92 16.08
C GLY A 126 6.52 10.27 16.66
N ASP A 127 7.79 10.61 16.59
CA ASP A 127 8.34 11.87 17.11
C ASP A 127 8.36 13.00 16.08
N PHE A 128 7.90 12.73 14.84
CA PHE A 128 7.99 13.63 13.69
C PHE A 128 9.41 14.12 13.42
N SER A 129 10.39 13.27 13.68
CA SER A 129 11.81 13.58 13.53
C SER A 129 12.61 12.33 13.17
N VAL A 130 13.21 12.31 11.98
CA VAL A 130 13.98 11.15 11.53
C VAL A 130 15.20 10.93 12.41
N SER A 131 15.26 9.75 13.02
CA SER A 131 16.37 9.28 13.85
C SER A 131 16.74 7.85 13.46
N VAL A 132 17.92 7.70 12.86
CA VAL A 132 18.43 6.40 12.38
C VAL A 132 19.49 5.88 13.35
N LYS A 133 19.35 4.61 13.76
CA LYS A 133 20.39 3.98 14.60
C LYS A 133 21.70 3.85 13.84
N PRO A 134 22.84 3.98 14.51
CA PRO A 134 24.16 3.83 13.88
C PRO A 134 24.32 2.46 13.19
N ASP A 135 25.02 2.45 12.09
CA ASP A 135 25.34 1.23 11.33
C ASP A 135 24.11 0.41 10.88
N LEU A 136 22.95 1.06 10.72
CA LEU A 136 21.72 0.39 10.31
C LEU A 136 21.75 -0.01 8.83
N PHE A 137 22.20 0.90 7.96
CA PHE A 137 22.19 0.70 6.51
C PHE A 137 23.57 0.42 5.94
N ALA A 138 23.63 -0.37 4.87
CA ALA A 138 24.87 -0.76 4.19
C ALA A 138 25.44 0.38 3.32
N SER A 139 24.65 1.38 2.98
CA SER A 139 25.08 2.52 2.17
C SER A 139 24.23 3.77 2.41
N ASP A 140 24.79 4.94 2.14
CA ASP A 140 24.09 6.23 2.20
C ASP A 140 22.89 6.29 1.23
N SER A 141 22.92 5.54 0.13
CA SER A 141 21.84 5.55 -0.85
C SER A 141 20.58 4.87 -0.34
N ILE A 142 20.71 3.75 0.40
CA ILE A 142 19.55 3.09 1.00
C ILE A 142 19.04 3.88 2.21
N GLU A 143 19.95 4.41 3.04
CA GLU A 143 19.58 5.30 4.14
C GLU A 143 18.77 6.49 3.63
N LYS A 144 19.26 7.16 2.60
CA LYS A 144 18.57 8.30 1.98
C LYS A 144 17.18 7.92 1.44
N LEU A 145 17.04 6.75 0.81
CA LEU A 145 15.75 6.29 0.30
C LEU A 145 14.77 6.05 1.45
N GLU A 146 15.16 5.28 2.47
CA GLU A 146 14.30 4.97 3.62
C GLU A 146 13.92 6.26 4.38
N THR A 147 14.87 7.13 4.67
CA THR A 147 14.59 8.38 5.38
C THR A 147 13.74 9.35 4.57
N THR A 148 13.81 9.33 3.24
CA THR A 148 12.89 10.09 2.37
C THR A 148 11.46 9.59 2.52
N ILE A 149 11.25 8.27 2.57
CA ILE A 149 9.92 7.68 2.81
C ILE A 149 9.40 8.10 4.20
N TRP A 150 10.23 7.99 5.24
CA TRP A 150 9.84 8.36 6.60
C TRP A 150 9.49 9.86 6.72
N ASN A 151 10.31 10.75 6.12
CA ASN A 151 10.00 12.17 6.05
C ASN A 151 8.68 12.47 5.33
N SER A 152 8.36 11.72 4.27
CA SER A 152 7.10 11.90 3.56
C SER A 152 5.89 11.48 4.41
N MET A 153 6.05 10.42 5.21
CA MET A 153 5.01 9.99 6.17
C MET A 153 4.81 11.02 7.29
N ILE A 154 5.90 11.59 7.79
CA ILE A 154 5.85 12.68 8.77
C ILE A 154 5.09 13.87 8.17
N ALA A 155 5.42 14.28 6.95
CA ALA A 155 4.76 15.40 6.27
C ALA A 155 3.24 15.18 6.05
N VAL A 156 2.79 13.95 5.86
CA VAL A 156 1.37 13.58 5.83
C VAL A 156 0.73 13.76 7.20
N ARG A 157 1.37 13.24 8.25
CA ARG A 157 0.86 13.26 9.63
C ARG A 157 0.78 14.67 10.22
N GLU A 158 1.75 15.52 9.92
CA GLU A 158 1.75 16.94 10.32
C GLU A 158 0.53 17.73 9.80
N ARG A 159 -0.12 17.25 8.75
CA ARG A 159 -1.30 17.88 8.14
C ARG A 159 -2.62 17.33 8.65
N SER A 160 -2.57 16.37 9.55
CA SER A 160 -3.77 15.83 10.22
C SER A 160 -4.41 16.89 11.10
N LEU A 161 -5.75 16.82 11.24
CA LEU A 161 -6.49 17.64 12.18
C LEU A 161 -6.41 17.11 13.62
N ILE A 162 -5.86 15.92 13.80
CA ILE A 162 -5.60 15.30 15.12
C ILE A 162 -4.10 15.17 15.35
N ASP A 163 -3.70 14.98 16.59
CA ASP A 163 -2.32 14.73 16.97
C ASP A 163 -1.95 13.26 16.70
N LEU A 164 -1.10 13.03 15.70
CA LEU A 164 -0.61 11.73 15.28
C LEU A 164 0.81 11.39 15.79
N HIS A 165 1.34 12.11 16.80
CA HIS A 165 2.51 11.62 17.52
C HIS A 165 2.20 10.27 18.16
N ILE A 166 3.17 9.36 18.17
CA ILE A 166 3.02 8.02 18.76
C ILE A 166 3.58 8.05 20.17
N ASN A 167 2.69 7.97 21.19
CA ASN A 167 3.09 7.91 22.58
C ASN A 167 3.58 6.54 23.02
N TYR A 168 3.16 5.50 22.30
CA TYR A 168 3.49 4.10 22.59
C TYR A 168 3.38 3.28 21.30
N TYR A 169 4.33 2.40 21.07
CA TYR A 169 4.24 1.33 20.08
C TYR A 169 4.86 0.04 20.66
N ASN A 170 4.33 -1.08 20.19
CA ASN A 170 4.87 -2.40 20.52
C ASN A 170 4.68 -3.31 19.32
N PHE A 171 5.77 -3.73 18.69
CA PHE A 171 5.72 -4.63 17.56
C PHE A 171 6.20 -6.03 17.92
N SER A 172 5.69 -7.00 17.20
CA SER A 172 6.11 -8.39 17.23
C SER A 172 6.43 -8.89 15.83
N LEU A 173 7.41 -9.77 15.72
CA LEU A 173 7.92 -10.28 14.45
C LEU A 173 7.73 -11.78 14.35
N ARG A 174 7.24 -12.22 13.20
CA ARG A 174 7.24 -13.63 12.80
C ARG A 174 8.15 -13.81 11.59
N ILE A 175 9.24 -14.56 11.77
CA ILE A 175 10.14 -14.90 10.65
C ILE A 175 9.45 -15.97 9.81
N VAL A 176 9.19 -15.65 8.54
CA VAL A 176 8.44 -16.51 7.60
C VAL A 176 9.41 -17.27 6.70
N GLY A 177 10.48 -16.61 6.26
CA GLY A 177 11.48 -17.21 5.39
C GLY A 177 12.88 -16.64 5.62
N ILE A 178 13.89 -17.52 5.45
CA ILE A 178 15.30 -17.13 5.47
C ILE A 178 15.98 -17.79 4.28
N ARG A 179 16.64 -16.99 3.44
CA ARG A 179 17.45 -17.46 2.33
C ARG A 179 18.89 -16.98 2.48
N THR A 180 19.80 -17.90 2.83
CA THR A 180 21.24 -17.61 2.87
C THR A 180 21.78 -17.57 1.45
N ILE A 181 22.24 -16.39 1.00
CA ILE A 181 22.85 -16.18 -0.31
C ILE A 181 24.35 -16.50 -0.26
N SER A 182 25.01 -16.04 0.81
CA SER A 182 26.42 -16.29 1.08
C SER A 182 26.67 -16.23 2.60
N PRO A 183 27.88 -16.57 3.08
CA PRO A 183 28.22 -16.39 4.50
C PRO A 183 28.07 -14.94 5.03
N SER A 184 28.09 -13.97 4.12
CA SER A 184 27.97 -12.53 4.45
C SER A 184 26.68 -11.90 3.90
N LYS A 185 25.72 -12.68 3.38
CA LYS A 185 24.48 -12.12 2.82
C LYS A 185 23.29 -13.04 3.05
N VAL A 186 22.22 -12.52 3.63
CA VAL A 186 20.97 -13.22 3.92
C VAL A 186 19.77 -12.39 3.51
N GLU A 187 18.75 -13.05 2.99
CA GLU A 187 17.42 -12.48 2.78
C GLU A 187 16.47 -13.04 3.81
N VAL A 188 15.65 -12.19 4.38
CA VAL A 188 14.73 -12.52 5.48
C VAL A 188 13.35 -11.97 5.14
N GLU A 189 12.36 -12.84 5.14
CA GLU A 189 10.96 -12.50 5.05
C GLU A 189 10.38 -12.46 6.47
N VAL A 190 9.77 -11.32 6.82
CA VAL A 190 9.26 -11.04 8.17
C VAL A 190 7.83 -10.53 8.05
N TRP A 191 6.96 -11.05 8.89
CA TRP A 191 5.64 -10.47 9.10
C TRP A 191 5.62 -9.78 10.46
N GLU A 192 5.26 -8.50 10.41
CA GLU A 192 5.19 -7.63 11.58
C GLU A 192 3.73 -7.41 11.99
N SER A 193 3.49 -7.37 13.30
CA SER A 193 2.25 -6.82 13.86
C SER A 193 2.62 -5.77 14.90
N CYS A 194 1.92 -4.63 14.89
CA CYS A 194 2.21 -3.51 15.78
C CYS A 194 0.95 -2.91 16.40
N ASP A 195 0.98 -2.72 17.71
CA ASP A 195 0.03 -1.90 18.46
C ASP A 195 0.61 -0.48 18.60
N GLN A 196 -0.17 0.55 18.27
CA GLN A 196 0.24 1.96 18.35
C GLN A 196 -0.79 2.79 19.12
N GLN A 197 -0.33 3.66 20.01
CA GLN A 197 -1.15 4.67 20.69
C GLN A 197 -0.78 6.05 20.19
N TYR A 198 -1.66 6.66 19.42
CA TYR A 198 -1.52 8.05 18.98
C TYR A 198 -1.97 9.02 20.08
N ALA A 199 -1.29 10.17 20.18
CA ALA A 199 -1.59 11.19 21.20
C ALA A 199 -3.00 11.75 21.08
N GLY A 200 -3.52 11.89 19.88
CA GLY A 200 -4.88 12.37 19.59
C GLY A 200 -5.99 11.34 19.75
N LEU A 201 -5.67 10.08 20.10
CA LEU A 201 -6.64 8.98 20.16
C LEU A 201 -6.68 8.33 21.55
N SER A 202 -7.87 7.88 21.95
CA SER A 202 -8.09 7.14 23.20
C SER A 202 -8.01 5.60 23.05
N VAL A 203 -7.89 5.09 21.81
CA VAL A 203 -7.84 3.67 21.48
C VAL A 203 -6.55 3.30 20.78
N LEU A 204 -6.14 2.03 20.91
CA LEU A 204 -5.01 1.51 20.15
C LEU A 204 -5.38 1.32 18.68
N SER A 205 -4.48 1.74 17.82
CA SER A 205 -4.45 1.36 16.41
C SER A 205 -3.59 0.13 16.24
N ARG A 206 -4.03 -0.83 15.44
CA ARG A 206 -3.34 -2.11 15.24
C ARG A 206 -3.07 -2.36 13.77
N GLU A 207 -1.88 -2.83 13.51
CA GLU A 207 -1.46 -3.36 12.21
C GLU A 207 -1.15 -4.84 12.39
N PHE A 208 -1.61 -5.69 11.44
CA PHE A 208 -1.42 -7.13 11.53
C PHE A 208 -0.77 -7.67 10.26
N ASP A 209 0.24 -8.52 10.45
CA ASP A 209 0.90 -9.28 9.41
C ASP A 209 1.38 -8.41 8.22
N ILE A 210 2.01 -7.27 8.53
CA ILE A 210 2.66 -6.42 7.53
C ILE A 210 3.92 -7.14 7.04
N GLU A 211 3.98 -7.38 5.75
CA GLU A 211 5.06 -8.13 5.11
C GLU A 211 6.27 -7.24 4.83
N HIS A 212 7.44 -7.70 5.27
CA HIS A 212 8.74 -7.08 5.02
C HIS A 212 9.73 -8.09 4.45
N HIS A 213 10.49 -7.67 3.47
CA HIS A 213 11.62 -8.41 2.90
C HIS A 213 12.90 -7.62 3.13
N PHE A 214 13.76 -8.12 4.00
CA PHE A 214 15.06 -7.52 4.29
C PHE A 214 16.17 -8.29 3.57
N THR A 215 17.15 -7.57 3.02
CA THR A 215 18.45 -8.14 2.65
C THR A 215 19.48 -7.57 3.61
N LEU A 216 20.16 -8.45 4.35
CA LEU A 216 21.21 -8.10 5.30
C LEU A 216 22.57 -8.50 4.72
N GLU A 217 23.56 -7.62 4.88
CA GLU A 217 24.96 -7.86 4.49
C GLU A 217 25.89 -7.63 5.66
N LEU A 218 26.85 -8.54 5.81
CA LEU A 218 27.90 -8.49 6.82
C LEU A 218 29.12 -7.73 6.25
N GLY A 219 29.43 -6.59 6.83
CA GLY A 219 30.58 -5.79 6.45
C GLY A 219 31.93 -6.39 6.89
N ASP A 220 33.03 -5.88 6.36
CA ASP A 220 34.40 -6.25 6.75
C ASP A 220 34.69 -6.05 8.25
N ASP A 221 33.93 -5.17 8.89
CA ASP A 221 33.94 -4.87 10.33
C ASP A 221 33.12 -5.87 11.17
N SER A 222 32.57 -6.91 10.54
CA SER A 222 31.71 -7.92 11.15
C SER A 222 30.38 -7.37 11.69
N ILE A 223 29.88 -6.25 11.16
CA ILE A 223 28.58 -5.68 11.48
C ILE A 223 27.60 -5.97 10.34
N TRP A 224 26.44 -6.56 10.66
CA TRP A 224 25.32 -6.70 9.75
C TRP A 224 24.65 -5.35 9.50
N ARG A 225 24.28 -5.11 8.24
CA ARG A 225 23.57 -3.89 7.80
C ARG A 225 22.49 -4.24 6.81
N ILE A 226 21.44 -3.44 6.73
CA ILE A 226 20.38 -3.56 5.74
C ILE A 226 20.89 -3.01 4.42
N SER A 227 21.00 -3.85 3.40
CA SER A 227 21.39 -3.47 2.04
C SER A 227 20.17 -3.33 1.10
N ASN A 228 19.01 -3.88 1.48
CA ASN A 228 17.75 -3.66 0.80
C ASN A 228 16.59 -3.95 1.77
N HIS A 229 15.49 -3.18 1.59
CA HIS A 229 14.24 -3.40 2.27
C HIS A 229 13.09 -3.24 1.29
N LYS A 230 12.12 -4.15 1.36
CA LYS A 230 10.86 -4.08 0.64
C LYS A 230 9.73 -4.30 1.63
N SER A 231 8.64 -3.58 1.45
CA SER A 231 7.38 -3.84 2.15
C SER A 231 6.23 -3.51 1.21
N GLU A 232 5.17 -4.29 1.26
CA GLU A 232 3.92 -3.99 0.55
C GLU A 232 3.04 -2.98 1.30
N CYS A 233 3.51 -2.54 2.48
CA CYS A 233 2.90 -1.43 3.21
C CYS A 233 2.92 -0.16 2.35
N ASN A 234 1.83 0.57 2.41
CA ASN A 234 1.45 1.69 1.55
C ASN A 234 2.58 2.65 1.13
N PRO A 235 3.30 3.37 2.01
CA PRO A 235 4.29 4.32 1.54
C PRO A 235 5.49 3.66 0.87
N PHE A 236 5.93 2.49 1.37
CA PHE A 236 7.04 1.76 0.78
C PHE A 236 6.70 1.26 -0.63
N TYR A 237 5.48 0.73 -0.82
CA TYR A 237 4.99 0.31 -2.13
C TYR A 237 5.02 1.46 -3.14
N VAL A 238 4.45 2.59 -2.78
CA VAL A 238 4.37 3.77 -3.66
C VAL A 238 5.73 4.28 -4.09
N PHE A 239 6.69 4.37 -3.17
CA PHE A 239 8.02 4.89 -3.50
C PHE A 239 8.90 3.90 -4.25
N LYS A 240 8.79 2.60 -3.96
CA LYS A 240 9.73 1.60 -4.48
C LYS A 240 9.22 0.83 -5.69
N TYR A 241 7.90 0.71 -5.87
CA TYR A 241 7.32 -0.23 -6.85
C TYR A 241 6.40 0.42 -7.87
N ASP A 242 5.96 1.63 -7.64
CA ASP A 242 5.22 2.35 -8.67
C ASP A 242 6.18 2.85 -9.75
N ALA A 243 5.97 2.39 -10.99
CA ALA A 243 6.81 2.68 -12.15
C ALA A 243 6.86 4.17 -12.54
N SER A 244 5.99 5.02 -12.02
CA SER A 244 6.01 6.46 -12.25
C SER A 244 6.99 7.14 -11.29
N SER A 245 8.22 7.27 -11.67
CA SER A 245 9.41 7.45 -10.86
C SER A 245 9.75 8.87 -10.40
N ASN A 246 8.81 9.79 -10.27
CA ASN A 246 9.11 11.12 -9.71
C ASN A 246 8.60 11.23 -8.27
N SER A 247 9.46 10.93 -7.29
CA SER A 247 9.12 10.98 -5.86
C SER A 247 8.63 12.36 -5.40
N ASP A 248 9.23 13.45 -5.91
CA ASP A 248 8.83 14.82 -5.52
C ASP A 248 7.44 15.17 -6.03
N ALA A 249 7.11 14.78 -7.29
CA ALA A 249 5.78 14.96 -7.83
C ALA A 249 4.72 14.14 -7.07
N LYS A 250 5.05 12.92 -6.65
CA LYS A 250 4.16 12.09 -5.83
C LYS A 250 3.91 12.70 -4.46
N ILE A 251 4.95 13.15 -3.78
CA ILE A 251 4.80 13.87 -2.50
C ILE A 251 3.91 15.09 -2.71
N GLY A 252 4.11 15.87 -3.77
CA GLY A 252 3.26 17.01 -4.12
C GLY A 252 1.80 16.63 -4.28
N THR A 253 1.49 15.55 -5.02
CA THR A 253 0.13 15.01 -5.19
C THR A 253 -0.47 14.58 -3.85
N VAL A 254 0.29 13.83 -3.05
CA VAL A 254 -0.13 13.36 -1.72
C VAL A 254 -0.52 14.52 -0.82
N LEU A 255 0.28 15.57 -0.75
CA LEU A 255 0.02 16.74 0.08
C LEU A 255 -1.16 17.57 -0.44
N SER A 256 -1.28 17.74 -1.75
CA SER A 256 -2.41 18.44 -2.38
C SER A 256 -3.76 17.73 -2.10
N ASN A 257 -3.78 16.40 -2.12
CA ASN A 257 -4.98 15.62 -1.76
C ASN A 257 -5.43 15.93 -0.32
N ILE A 258 -4.47 16.03 0.62
CA ILE A 258 -4.78 16.36 2.02
C ILE A 258 -5.38 17.76 2.11
N GLU A 259 -4.81 18.74 1.41
CA GLU A 259 -5.33 20.12 1.38
C GLU A 259 -6.76 20.18 0.83
N MET A 260 -7.03 19.49 -0.28
CA MET A 260 -8.38 19.39 -0.86
C MET A 260 -9.38 18.73 0.09
N ARG A 261 -8.96 17.68 0.80
CA ARG A 261 -9.78 17.03 1.81
C ARG A 261 -10.05 17.97 2.99
N ASN A 262 -9.02 18.58 3.55
CA ASN A 262 -9.13 19.47 4.71
C ASN A 262 -9.95 20.72 4.41
N ALA A 263 -10.00 21.19 3.14
CA ALA A 263 -10.88 22.27 2.71
C ALA A 263 -12.38 21.96 2.86
N GLN A 264 -12.76 20.70 3.00
CA GLN A 264 -14.17 20.30 3.24
C GLN A 264 -14.57 20.38 4.72
N TYR A 265 -13.59 20.55 5.63
CA TYR A 265 -13.87 20.64 7.07
C TYR A 265 -14.76 21.85 7.40
N GLY A 266 -15.82 21.59 8.18
CA GLY A 266 -16.83 22.60 8.49
C GLY A 266 -17.76 22.99 7.35
N GLY A 267 -17.69 22.29 6.21
CA GLY A 267 -18.61 22.45 5.09
C GLY A 267 -19.99 21.88 5.37
N GLU A 268 -20.91 22.10 4.44
CA GLU A 268 -22.30 21.63 4.53
C GLU A 268 -22.38 20.11 4.60
N ILE A 269 -23.20 19.61 5.53
CA ILE A 269 -23.55 18.19 5.66
C ILE A 269 -25.02 18.08 5.26
N LYS A 270 -25.29 17.26 4.24
CA LYS A 270 -26.63 17.01 3.76
C LYS A 270 -27.40 16.12 4.73
N GLU A 271 -28.73 16.31 4.79
CA GLU A 271 -29.61 15.38 5.49
C GLU A 271 -29.61 14.00 4.82
N GLU A 272 -29.69 12.95 5.62
CA GLU A 272 -29.81 11.59 5.11
C GLU A 272 -31.17 11.41 4.43
N PRO A 273 -31.21 10.79 3.24
CA PRO A 273 -32.48 10.49 2.58
C PRO A 273 -33.21 9.39 3.35
N ALA A 274 -34.54 9.46 3.37
CA ALA A 274 -35.37 8.35 3.83
C ALA A 274 -35.17 7.15 2.91
N CYS A 275 -35.18 5.95 3.49
CA CYS A 275 -35.11 4.67 2.74
C CYS A 275 -36.04 3.62 3.36
N ASP A 276 -36.50 2.66 2.53
CA ASP A 276 -37.42 1.61 2.96
C ASP A 276 -36.73 0.61 3.90
N HIS A 277 -35.45 0.34 3.64
CA HIS A 277 -34.63 -0.62 4.38
C HIS A 277 -33.34 0.06 4.87
N PRO A 278 -33.35 0.64 6.08
CA PRO A 278 -32.18 1.31 6.63
C PRO A 278 -30.98 0.39 6.84
N TYR A 279 -29.79 0.93 6.60
CA TYR A 279 -28.51 0.24 6.82
C TYR A 279 -28.22 0.06 8.31
N ASN A 280 -27.94 -1.19 8.72
CA ASN A 280 -27.51 -1.50 10.08
C ASN A 280 -25.99 -1.29 10.23
N ARG A 281 -25.61 -0.06 10.52
CA ARG A 281 -24.20 0.37 10.70
C ARG A 281 -23.47 -0.45 11.77
N ALA A 282 -24.14 -0.74 12.89
CA ALA A 282 -23.54 -1.49 14.00
C ALA A 282 -23.15 -2.92 13.56
N ALA A 283 -24.01 -3.60 12.84
CA ALA A 283 -23.72 -4.95 12.32
C ALA A 283 -22.56 -4.97 11.31
N ALA A 284 -22.47 -3.94 10.47
CA ALA A 284 -21.36 -3.79 9.54
C ALA A 284 -20.02 -3.55 10.23
N VAL A 285 -19.98 -2.70 11.25
CA VAL A 285 -18.79 -2.43 12.06
C VAL A 285 -18.40 -3.67 12.87
N GLU A 286 -19.35 -4.37 13.47
CA GLU A 286 -19.10 -5.64 14.16
C GLU A 286 -18.46 -6.68 13.24
N TYR A 287 -19.01 -6.82 12.02
CA TYR A 287 -18.44 -7.69 10.99
C TYR A 287 -17.00 -7.28 10.65
N ALA A 288 -16.76 -5.99 10.42
CA ALA A 288 -15.44 -5.48 10.08
C ALA A 288 -14.42 -5.78 11.19
N ARG A 289 -14.75 -5.53 12.45
CA ARG A 289 -13.88 -5.82 13.59
C ARG A 289 -13.62 -7.32 13.76
N GLN A 290 -14.63 -8.17 13.53
CA GLN A 290 -14.49 -9.62 13.63
C GLN A 290 -13.50 -10.18 12.58
N TRP A 291 -13.49 -9.62 11.37
CA TRP A 291 -12.77 -10.19 10.22
C TRP A 291 -11.56 -9.37 9.78
N VAL A 292 -11.19 -8.30 10.49
CA VAL A 292 -10.10 -7.41 10.12
C VAL A 292 -8.77 -8.15 9.96
N ASN A 293 -8.48 -9.09 10.85
CA ASN A 293 -7.26 -9.91 10.84
C ASN A 293 -7.49 -11.36 10.42
N ALA A 294 -8.59 -11.64 9.71
CA ALA A 294 -8.93 -12.96 9.23
C ALA A 294 -9.69 -12.89 7.90
N ARG A 295 -9.90 -14.03 7.29
CA ARG A 295 -10.76 -14.16 6.10
C ARG A 295 -11.97 -15.02 6.44
N ASN A 296 -13.18 -14.50 6.20
CA ASN A 296 -14.41 -15.24 6.42
C ASN A 296 -14.46 -16.43 5.47
N PRO A 297 -14.53 -17.69 5.96
CA PRO A 297 -14.46 -18.89 5.14
C PRO A 297 -15.66 -19.06 4.18
N ASN A 298 -16.75 -18.30 4.38
CA ASN A 298 -17.91 -18.31 3.49
C ASN A 298 -17.65 -17.56 2.18
N TYR A 299 -16.56 -16.82 2.09
CA TYR A 299 -16.17 -16.04 0.91
C TYR A 299 -14.78 -16.44 0.44
N LYS A 300 -14.53 -16.32 -0.87
CA LYS A 300 -13.18 -16.49 -1.41
C LYS A 300 -12.32 -15.32 -0.98
N ALA A 301 -11.11 -15.59 -0.52
CA ALA A 301 -10.07 -14.57 -0.32
C ALA A 301 -9.39 -14.22 -1.66
N TYR A 302 -9.14 -12.93 -1.87
CA TYR A 302 -8.55 -12.41 -3.10
C TYR A 302 -7.17 -11.78 -2.90
N ASP A 303 -6.53 -12.01 -1.74
CA ASP A 303 -5.21 -11.43 -1.40
C ASP A 303 -4.16 -11.70 -2.48
N ALA A 304 -4.07 -12.95 -2.96
CA ALA A 304 -3.14 -13.34 -4.02
C ALA A 304 -3.47 -12.77 -5.43
N LEU A 305 -4.62 -12.11 -5.59
CA LEU A 305 -5.11 -11.57 -6.86
C LEU A 305 -5.13 -10.02 -6.87
N GLY A 306 -4.36 -9.39 -6.00
CA GLY A 306 -4.23 -7.94 -5.96
C GLY A 306 -4.99 -7.25 -4.82
N GLY A 307 -5.55 -8.02 -3.88
CA GLY A 307 -6.12 -7.48 -2.65
C GLY A 307 -7.55 -7.91 -2.34
N ASN A 308 -7.90 -7.88 -1.07
CA ASN A 308 -9.18 -8.31 -0.52
C ASN A 308 -10.05 -7.14 0.00
N CYS A 309 -9.58 -5.90 -0.14
CA CYS A 309 -10.16 -4.73 0.52
C CYS A 309 -11.63 -4.49 0.15
N MET A 310 -11.98 -4.48 -1.14
CA MET A 310 -13.36 -4.28 -1.55
C MET A 310 -14.25 -5.50 -1.27
N ASN A 311 -13.72 -6.72 -1.39
CA ASN A 311 -14.42 -7.93 -0.99
C ASN A 311 -14.79 -7.89 0.50
N PHE A 312 -13.86 -7.48 1.36
CA PHE A 312 -14.09 -7.29 2.80
C PHE A 312 -15.15 -6.21 3.07
N ALA A 313 -15.03 -5.05 2.42
CA ALA A 313 -15.99 -3.96 2.53
C ALA A 313 -17.40 -4.40 2.08
N SER A 314 -17.51 -5.12 0.95
CA SER A 314 -18.78 -5.65 0.47
C SER A 314 -19.42 -6.64 1.44
N GLN A 315 -18.63 -7.51 2.07
CA GLN A 315 -19.12 -8.45 3.09
C GLN A 315 -19.69 -7.70 4.30
N ALA A 316 -19.02 -6.64 4.75
CA ALA A 316 -19.50 -5.83 5.86
C ALA A 316 -20.79 -5.07 5.51
N LEU A 317 -20.88 -4.47 4.32
CA LEU A 317 -22.12 -3.85 3.84
C LEU A 317 -23.28 -4.87 3.82
N HIS A 318 -23.02 -6.08 3.33
CA HIS A 318 -24.01 -7.16 3.31
C HIS A 318 -24.42 -7.61 4.71
N ALA A 319 -23.47 -7.74 5.65
CA ALA A 319 -23.76 -8.00 7.06
C ALA A 319 -24.60 -6.89 7.71
N GLY A 320 -24.43 -5.64 7.27
CA GLY A 320 -25.24 -4.49 7.65
C GLY A 320 -26.63 -4.45 6.98
N GLY A 321 -27.02 -5.50 6.21
CA GLY A 321 -28.37 -5.62 5.64
C GLY A 321 -28.51 -5.03 4.24
N ILE A 322 -27.44 -4.61 3.58
CA ILE A 322 -27.50 -4.24 2.15
C ILE A 322 -27.77 -5.51 1.35
N ARG A 323 -28.87 -5.50 0.59
CA ARG A 323 -29.22 -6.63 -0.28
C ARG A 323 -28.31 -6.73 -1.47
N GLN A 324 -28.03 -7.95 -1.90
CA GLN A 324 -27.35 -8.21 -3.17
C GLN A 324 -28.28 -7.88 -4.34
N THR A 325 -27.70 -7.40 -5.43
CA THR A 325 -28.39 -7.04 -6.68
C THR A 325 -27.64 -7.65 -7.85
N ASP A 326 -28.21 -7.63 -9.06
CA ASP A 326 -27.52 -8.14 -10.26
C ASP A 326 -26.21 -7.40 -10.56
N GLY A 327 -26.07 -6.15 -10.12
CA GLY A 327 -24.88 -5.33 -10.26
C GLY A 327 -23.89 -5.42 -9.09
N TRP A 328 -24.22 -6.10 -7.99
CA TRP A 328 -23.37 -6.24 -6.81
C TRP A 328 -23.76 -7.46 -5.98
N PHE A 329 -23.08 -8.59 -6.18
CA PHE A 329 -23.35 -9.85 -5.48
C PHE A 329 -22.13 -10.75 -5.39
N PHE A 330 -22.19 -11.70 -4.42
CA PHE A 330 -21.32 -12.85 -4.30
C PHE A 330 -22.17 -14.08 -3.94
N GLU A 331 -22.26 -15.05 -4.83
CA GLU A 331 -22.96 -16.31 -4.60
C GLU A 331 -21.98 -17.45 -4.34
N SER A 332 -20.88 -17.46 -5.08
CA SER A 332 -19.84 -18.48 -4.94
C SER A 332 -18.50 -17.95 -5.50
N PRO A 333 -17.37 -18.65 -5.24
CA PRO A 333 -16.07 -18.30 -5.83
C PRO A 333 -16.03 -18.24 -7.37
N LYS A 334 -17.06 -18.84 -8.03
CA LYS A 334 -17.18 -18.85 -9.50
C LYS A 334 -18.31 -17.96 -10.01
N ARG A 335 -19.15 -17.41 -9.13
CA ARG A 335 -20.28 -16.58 -9.48
C ARG A 335 -20.40 -15.39 -8.54
N PHE A 336 -19.84 -14.27 -8.97
CA PHE A 336 -19.88 -12.99 -8.29
C PHE A 336 -19.78 -11.86 -9.32
N TYR A 337 -20.13 -10.65 -8.92
CA TYR A 337 -20.00 -9.49 -9.80
C TYR A 337 -18.73 -8.69 -9.47
N ARG A 338 -18.10 -8.06 -10.47
CA ARG A 338 -16.87 -7.29 -10.31
C ARG A 338 -16.96 -6.23 -9.21
N SER A 339 -18.10 -5.57 -9.08
CA SER A 339 -18.34 -4.53 -8.06
C SER A 339 -18.22 -5.04 -6.61
N TRP A 340 -18.36 -6.36 -6.40
CA TRP A 340 -18.17 -6.95 -5.07
C TRP A 340 -16.71 -7.00 -4.63
N ILE A 341 -15.79 -7.17 -5.57
CA ILE A 341 -14.36 -7.43 -5.27
C ILE A 341 -13.42 -6.31 -5.72
N ASN A 342 -13.91 -5.33 -6.48
CA ASN A 342 -13.07 -4.32 -7.13
C ASN A 342 -13.60 -2.91 -6.85
N VAL A 343 -12.72 -1.99 -6.47
CA VAL A 343 -13.07 -0.62 -6.05
C VAL A 343 -13.68 0.18 -7.19
N ASP A 344 -13.13 0.09 -8.41
CA ASP A 344 -13.68 0.79 -9.58
C ASP A 344 -15.07 0.24 -9.95
N GLY A 345 -15.21 -1.09 -9.90
CA GLY A 345 -16.49 -1.76 -10.11
C GLY A 345 -17.54 -1.29 -9.10
N PHE A 346 -17.17 -1.23 -7.82
CA PHE A 346 -18.06 -0.71 -6.77
C PHE A 346 -18.39 0.77 -6.98
N THR A 347 -17.41 1.58 -7.32
CA THR A 347 -17.63 3.01 -7.60
C THR A 347 -18.61 3.21 -8.75
N ALA A 348 -18.45 2.45 -9.84
CA ALA A 348 -19.38 2.47 -10.97
C ALA A 348 -20.80 2.05 -10.56
N TYR A 349 -20.92 0.99 -9.76
CA TYR A 349 -22.22 0.53 -9.23
C TYR A 349 -22.87 1.58 -8.32
N ALA A 350 -22.13 2.12 -7.34
CA ALA A 350 -22.62 3.11 -6.39
C ALA A 350 -23.08 4.41 -7.07
N THR A 351 -22.47 4.81 -8.18
CA THR A 351 -22.80 6.02 -8.94
C THR A 351 -23.74 5.78 -10.11
N SER A 352 -24.13 4.50 -10.39
CA SER A 352 -25.01 4.16 -11.49
C SER A 352 -26.42 4.74 -11.30
N ALA A 353 -27.20 4.73 -12.39
CA ALA A 353 -28.61 5.08 -12.37
C ALA A 353 -29.53 3.87 -12.07
N SER A 354 -28.98 2.71 -11.72
CA SER A 354 -29.78 1.49 -11.46
C SER A 354 -30.76 1.73 -10.32
N PRO A 355 -32.05 1.41 -10.51
CA PRO A 355 -33.08 1.65 -9.48
C PRO A 355 -32.96 0.68 -8.29
N ASP A 356 -32.28 -0.44 -8.45
CA ASP A 356 -32.11 -1.48 -7.45
C ASP A 356 -30.78 -1.41 -6.68
N LYS A 357 -29.92 -0.43 -7.02
CA LYS A 357 -28.62 -0.25 -6.32
C LYS A 357 -28.81 0.15 -4.85
N LEU A 358 -27.76 0.00 -4.07
CA LEU A 358 -27.75 0.56 -2.71
C LEU A 358 -27.95 2.08 -2.73
N LEU A 359 -28.66 2.59 -1.72
CA LEU A 359 -28.85 4.03 -1.52
C LEU A 359 -27.63 4.59 -0.79
N CYS A 360 -26.88 5.44 -1.47
CA CYS A 360 -25.64 6.05 -0.96
C CYS A 360 -25.39 7.43 -1.57
N ASP A 361 -24.57 8.24 -0.89
CA ASP A 361 -23.93 9.43 -1.48
C ASP A 361 -22.42 9.15 -1.66
N ALA A 362 -22.01 8.94 -2.90
CA ALA A 362 -20.59 8.71 -3.26
C ALA A 362 -19.78 10.02 -3.41
N ASN A 363 -20.43 11.18 -3.21
CA ASN A 363 -19.84 12.53 -3.25
C ASN A 363 -20.18 13.33 -1.98
N ALA A 364 -20.38 12.63 -0.86
CA ALA A 364 -20.63 13.24 0.44
C ALA A 364 -19.44 14.11 0.88
N ASN A 365 -19.72 15.13 1.72
CA ASN A 365 -18.65 15.85 2.40
C ASN A 365 -17.77 14.85 3.19
N TYR A 366 -16.45 14.90 3.02
CA TYR A 366 -15.56 13.94 3.66
C TYR A 366 -15.78 13.82 5.16
N TYR A 367 -16.11 14.92 5.84
CA TYR A 367 -16.31 14.95 7.30
C TYR A 367 -17.74 14.63 7.76
N SER A 368 -18.62 14.13 6.86
CA SER A 368 -19.98 13.67 7.21
C SER A 368 -20.10 12.18 7.48
N GLY A 369 -18.98 11.43 7.41
CA GLY A 369 -18.97 9.98 7.55
C GLY A 369 -19.37 9.50 8.94
N GLN A 370 -19.96 8.30 8.96
CA GLN A 370 -20.41 7.61 10.17
C GLN A 370 -19.84 6.19 10.20
N PRO A 371 -19.80 5.52 11.36
CA PRO A 371 -19.43 4.12 11.44
C PRO A 371 -20.24 3.28 10.44
N GLY A 372 -19.57 2.39 9.72
CA GLY A 372 -20.14 1.56 8.66
C GLY A 372 -20.04 2.16 7.25
N ASP A 373 -19.74 3.44 7.09
CA ASP A 373 -19.47 4.04 5.78
C ASP A 373 -18.11 3.61 5.23
N LEU A 374 -17.88 3.81 3.93
CA LEU A 374 -16.64 3.46 3.28
C LEU A 374 -15.79 4.69 2.99
N ILE A 375 -14.48 4.54 3.17
CA ILE A 375 -13.50 5.41 2.55
C ILE A 375 -12.84 4.66 1.40
N LEU A 376 -13.06 5.14 0.18
CA LEU A 376 -12.32 4.68 -1.00
C LEU A 376 -11.09 5.57 -1.16
N MET A 377 -9.92 4.96 -1.33
CA MET A 377 -8.67 5.72 -1.29
C MET A 377 -7.62 5.25 -2.31
N GLY A 378 -6.67 6.15 -2.59
CA GLY A 378 -5.53 5.95 -3.45
C GLY A 378 -4.60 7.16 -3.38
N ILE A 379 -3.67 7.27 -4.31
CA ILE A 379 -2.86 8.49 -4.51
C ILE A 379 -3.48 9.29 -5.64
N ASP A 380 -3.69 8.63 -6.76
CA ASP A 380 -4.28 9.19 -7.95
C ASP A 380 -5.75 8.74 -8.10
N SER A 381 -6.40 9.18 -9.15
CA SER A 381 -7.70 8.68 -9.56
C SER A 381 -7.50 7.70 -10.75
N PRO A 382 -8.15 6.52 -10.76
CA PRO A 382 -9.16 6.07 -9.82
C PRO A 382 -8.57 5.57 -8.48
N THR A 383 -9.40 5.56 -7.42
CA THR A 383 -9.05 4.95 -6.13
C THR A 383 -8.98 3.43 -6.27
N ASN A 384 -8.08 2.80 -5.52
CA ASN A 384 -7.80 1.35 -5.66
C ASN A 384 -7.86 0.58 -4.33
N HIS A 385 -8.13 1.26 -3.21
CA HIS A 385 -8.26 0.66 -1.90
C HIS A 385 -9.58 1.06 -1.24
N ALA A 386 -10.17 0.16 -0.44
CA ALA A 386 -11.42 0.37 0.28
C ALA A 386 -11.25 0.02 1.75
N THR A 387 -11.80 0.87 2.61
CA THR A 387 -11.79 0.69 4.06
C THR A 387 -13.19 0.97 4.63
N ILE A 388 -13.44 0.50 5.86
CA ILE A 388 -14.68 0.74 6.59
C ILE A 388 -14.39 1.65 7.76
N ILE A 389 -15.21 2.68 7.94
CA ILE A 389 -15.20 3.52 9.14
C ILE A 389 -15.72 2.67 10.31
N CYS A 390 -14.87 2.41 11.30
CA CYS A 390 -15.24 1.68 12.51
C CYS A 390 -15.56 2.61 13.68
N ASP A 391 -15.02 3.84 13.66
CA ASP A 391 -15.32 4.89 14.62
C ASP A 391 -15.00 6.27 14.05
N VAL A 392 -15.48 7.33 14.72
CA VAL A 392 -15.34 8.74 14.30
C VAL A 392 -14.61 9.50 15.39
N VAL A 393 -13.56 10.22 15.02
CA VAL A 393 -12.84 11.14 15.91
C VAL A 393 -13.46 12.54 15.79
N LYS A 394 -13.80 13.14 16.93
CA LYS A 394 -14.43 14.46 16.99
C LYS A 394 -13.56 15.45 17.73
N ASP A 395 -13.62 16.71 17.31
CA ASP A 395 -13.02 17.83 18.04
C ASP A 395 -13.86 18.25 19.27
N GLY A 396 -13.38 19.27 19.98
CA GLY A 396 -14.07 19.83 21.15
C GLY A 396 -15.43 20.45 20.87
N ASP A 397 -15.75 20.76 19.62
CA ASP A 397 -17.04 21.29 19.17
C ASP A 397 -17.98 20.18 18.66
N GLY A 398 -17.53 18.92 18.71
CA GLY A 398 -18.29 17.75 18.27
C GLY A 398 -18.27 17.51 16.76
N ARG A 399 -17.42 18.23 16.00
CA ARG A 399 -17.26 18.05 14.57
C ARG A 399 -16.30 16.89 14.30
N THR A 400 -16.60 16.10 13.27
CA THR A 400 -15.68 15.06 12.80
C THR A 400 -14.37 15.66 12.31
N VAL A 401 -13.25 15.14 12.78
CA VAL A 401 -11.88 15.55 12.38
C VAL A 401 -11.06 14.40 11.80
N ASP A 402 -11.43 13.14 12.08
CA ASP A 402 -10.80 11.96 11.51
C ASP A 402 -11.71 10.74 11.65
N TYR A 403 -11.28 9.61 11.09
CA TYR A 403 -11.94 8.32 11.16
C TYR A 403 -10.98 7.25 11.62
N LEU A 404 -11.49 6.28 12.38
CA LEU A 404 -10.79 5.05 12.70
C LEU A 404 -11.27 3.96 11.76
N LEU A 405 -10.36 3.43 10.96
CA LEU A 405 -10.65 2.52 9.87
C LEU A 405 -10.32 1.08 10.21
N CYS A 406 -11.09 0.17 9.62
CA CYS A 406 -10.76 -1.25 9.50
C CYS A 406 -10.56 -1.59 8.01
N SER A 407 -9.51 -2.35 7.70
CA SER A 407 -9.26 -2.82 6.34
C SER A 407 -8.64 -4.21 6.29
N ASN A 408 -8.89 -4.90 5.20
CA ASN A 408 -8.13 -6.08 4.78
C ASN A 408 -7.24 -5.70 3.59
N THR A 409 -6.14 -6.41 3.39
CA THR A 409 -5.02 -6.03 2.52
C THR A 409 -4.35 -4.77 3.08
N SER A 410 -3.30 -4.97 3.83
CA SER A 410 -2.93 -4.25 5.03
C SER A 410 -4.05 -4.38 6.07
N ASN A 411 -3.93 -5.40 6.93
CA ASN A 411 -4.95 -5.66 7.94
C ASN A 411 -4.78 -4.63 9.05
N LEU A 412 -5.67 -3.64 9.10
CA LEU A 412 -5.57 -2.50 10.01
C LEU A 412 -6.86 -2.37 10.83
N GLU A 413 -6.74 -2.20 12.14
CA GLU A 413 -7.86 -1.95 13.05
C GLU A 413 -7.69 -0.63 13.78
N ASN A 414 -8.76 0.19 13.81
CA ASN A 414 -8.78 1.53 14.39
C ASN A 414 -7.64 2.43 13.85
N PHE A 415 -7.25 2.25 12.59
CA PHE A 415 -6.17 3.02 12.02
C PHE A 415 -6.67 4.40 11.56
N PRO A 416 -5.99 5.51 11.95
CA PRO A 416 -6.46 6.86 11.59
C PRO A 416 -6.43 7.06 10.07
N ALA A 417 -7.53 7.54 9.50
CA ALA A 417 -7.62 7.81 8.07
C ALA A 417 -6.57 8.82 7.61
N SER A 418 -6.26 9.81 8.45
CA SER A 418 -5.26 10.84 8.18
C SER A 418 -3.81 10.34 8.25
N ALA A 419 -3.55 9.17 8.83
CA ALA A 419 -2.22 8.54 8.83
C ALA A 419 -1.94 7.70 7.57
N TYR A 420 -2.97 7.41 6.74
CA TYR A 420 -2.78 6.71 5.47
C TYR A 420 -2.04 7.57 4.46
N TYR A 421 -1.09 6.96 3.76
CA TYR A 421 -0.39 7.60 2.65
C TYR A 421 -1.23 7.65 1.35
N TYR A 422 -2.31 6.86 1.24
CA TYR A 422 -3.35 6.99 0.21
C TYR A 422 -4.25 8.17 0.52
N THR A 423 -3.80 9.37 0.17
CA THR A 423 -4.40 10.63 0.61
C THR A 423 -5.53 11.13 -0.28
N ASN A 424 -5.67 10.60 -1.52
CA ASN A 424 -6.89 10.77 -2.31
C ASN A 424 -7.97 9.88 -1.69
N GLN A 425 -8.76 10.46 -0.79
CA GLN A 425 -9.77 9.77 0.00
C GLN A 425 -11.15 10.31 -0.34
N ARG A 426 -12.09 9.39 -0.63
CA ARG A 426 -13.47 9.70 -0.93
C ARG A 426 -14.37 8.97 0.05
N LEU A 427 -15.25 9.71 0.70
CA LEU A 427 -16.34 9.12 1.50
C LEU A 427 -17.44 8.59 0.58
N VAL A 428 -17.89 7.36 0.84
CA VAL A 428 -19.16 6.83 0.32
C VAL A 428 -20.06 6.59 1.52
N GLN A 429 -21.02 7.47 1.68
CA GLN A 429 -22.00 7.42 2.78
C GLN A 429 -23.13 6.46 2.41
N ILE A 430 -23.41 5.48 3.26
CA ILE A 430 -24.37 4.40 3.01
C ILE A 430 -25.62 4.63 3.83
N PHE A 431 -26.80 4.63 3.20
CA PHE A 431 -28.08 4.85 3.88
C PHE A 431 -28.92 3.58 3.99
N GLY A 432 -28.89 2.69 2.97
CA GLY A 432 -29.71 1.49 2.92
C GLY A 432 -30.06 1.10 1.49
N TRP A 433 -31.31 0.71 1.28
CA TRP A 433 -31.85 0.43 -0.06
C TRP A 433 -33.38 0.61 -0.07
N ASN A 434 -33.94 0.80 -1.27
CA ASN A 434 -35.39 0.96 -1.47
C ASN A 434 -35.96 -0.22 -2.26
N ASP A 435 -37.25 -0.49 -2.06
CA ASP A 435 -37.98 -1.41 -2.92
C ASP A 435 -38.05 -0.83 -4.34
N VAL A 436 -37.88 -1.69 -5.33
CA VAL A 436 -38.03 -1.30 -6.74
C VAL A 436 -39.51 -1.35 -7.10
N PRO A 437 -40.14 -0.25 -7.50
CA PRO A 437 -41.54 -0.28 -7.96
C PRO A 437 -41.74 -1.29 -9.10
N ALA A 438 -42.79 -2.05 -9.05
CA ALA A 438 -43.07 -3.12 -10.03
C ALA A 438 -43.04 -2.63 -11.50
N GLU A 439 -43.35 -1.39 -11.74
CA GLU A 439 -43.32 -0.73 -13.06
C GLU A 439 -41.91 -0.43 -13.58
N LYS A 440 -40.86 -0.55 -12.73
CA LYS A 440 -39.45 -0.38 -13.07
C LYS A 440 -38.64 -1.68 -13.09
N LEU A 441 -39.31 -2.81 -12.83
CA LEU A 441 -38.69 -4.12 -13.01
C LEU A 441 -38.71 -4.45 -14.50
N PRO A 442 -37.61 -5.00 -15.06
CA PRO A 442 -37.47 -5.33 -16.47
C PRO A 442 -38.44 -6.41 -16.92
#